data_59ddfb59649ff0ef2656c20f557c4fcb
#
_entry.id   59ddfb59649ff0ef2656c20f557c4fcb
#
_cell.length_a   1.000
_cell.length_b   1.000
_cell.length_c   1.000
_cell.angle_alpha   90.00
_cell.angle_beta   90.00
_cell.angle_gamma   90.00
#
_symmetry.space_group_name_H-M   'P 1'
#
loop_
_entity.id
_entity.type
_entity.pdbx_description
1 polymer ?
#
loop_
_entity_poly.entity_id
_entity_poly.type
_entity_poly.pdbx_seq_one_letter_code
_entity_poly.pdbx_strand_id
1 'polypeptide(L)'
;MKKIDEHLVLPFIHASSACYPVFPIEKINDKKYIDGFYKNNLPIDFCFALGADKVIAIDLGMFGTKPQNSYLIDLPNVIYLKPKINLGSFMDFRHEVIKKNIQRGYHDAQKYFKELLGSIFTFYPSSNLQLLAQKFIQYLVTNQNEENKTLMK
;
A
#
# COMPACT_ATOMS: atom_id res chain seq x y z
N MET A 1 -26.95 11.81 -1.26
CA MET A 1 -26.19 10.88 -2.13
C MET A 1 -27.15 10.28 -3.16
N LYS A 2 -26.94 10.47 -4.47
CA LYS A 2 -27.77 9.76 -5.47
C LYS A 2 -27.41 8.26 -5.39
N LYS A 3 -28.42 7.45 -5.14
CA LYS A 3 -28.28 5.99 -5.13
C LYS A 3 -27.99 5.54 -6.57
N ILE A 4 -26.87 4.84 -6.77
CA ILE A 4 -26.56 4.26 -8.07
C ILE A 4 -27.49 3.05 -8.27
N ASP A 5 -28.13 2.94 -9.42
CA ASP A 5 -28.92 1.77 -9.74
C ASP A 5 -28.05 0.53 -9.70
N GLU A 6 -28.57 -0.53 -9.11
CA GLU A 6 -27.78 -1.75 -8.81
C GLU A 6 -27.14 -2.37 -10.05
N HIS A 7 -27.83 -2.31 -11.19
CA HIS A 7 -27.33 -2.80 -12.48
C HIS A 7 -26.19 -1.98 -13.07
N LEU A 8 -25.94 -0.74 -12.58
CA LEU A 8 -24.84 0.14 -13.01
C LEU A 8 -23.58 -0.02 -12.15
N VAL A 9 -23.67 -0.70 -11.01
CA VAL A 9 -22.52 -0.84 -10.07
C VAL A 9 -21.36 -1.56 -10.76
N LEU A 10 -21.62 -2.70 -11.39
CA LEU A 10 -20.58 -3.48 -12.08
C LEU A 10 -19.96 -2.71 -13.27
N PRO A 11 -20.71 -2.08 -14.17
CA PRO A 11 -20.17 -1.21 -15.21
C PRO A 11 -19.26 -0.09 -14.66
N PHE A 12 -19.63 0.56 -13.54
CA PHE A 12 -18.78 1.59 -12.93
C PHE A 12 -17.51 1.03 -12.28
N ILE A 13 -17.56 -0.19 -11.73
CA ILE A 13 -16.36 -0.88 -11.24
C ILE A 13 -15.42 -1.19 -12.43
N HIS A 14 -15.93 -1.68 -13.55
CA HIS A 14 -15.12 -1.89 -14.74
C HIS A 14 -14.54 -0.58 -15.27
N ALA A 15 -15.33 0.48 -15.31
CA ALA A 15 -14.85 1.80 -15.73
C ALA A 15 -13.71 2.31 -14.86
N SER A 16 -13.75 2.06 -13.55
CA SER A 16 -12.68 2.47 -12.61
C SER A 16 -11.35 1.74 -12.81
N SER A 17 -11.34 0.66 -13.58
CA SER A 17 -10.16 -0.11 -13.95
C SER A 17 -9.82 -0.04 -15.45
N ALA A 18 -10.55 0.76 -16.22
CA ALA A 18 -10.38 0.90 -17.68
C ALA A 18 -9.16 1.79 -18.02
N CYS A 19 -7.95 1.31 -17.71
CA CYS A 19 -6.68 2.00 -17.97
C CYS A 19 -6.35 1.97 -19.48
N TYR A 20 -6.87 2.94 -20.22
CA TYR A 20 -6.61 3.07 -21.66
C TYR A 20 -5.13 3.43 -21.93
N PRO A 21 -4.46 2.90 -22.96
CA PRO A 21 -5.00 1.98 -24.01
C PRO A 21 -4.90 0.49 -23.65
N VAL A 22 -4.46 0.14 -22.45
CA VAL A 22 -4.29 -1.27 -22.03
C VAL A 22 -5.63 -1.98 -21.95
N PHE A 23 -6.62 -1.32 -21.39
CA PHE A 23 -8.01 -1.80 -21.33
C PHE A 23 -8.92 -0.89 -22.14
N PRO A 24 -10.00 -1.43 -22.72
CA PRO A 24 -10.93 -0.64 -23.51
C PRO A 24 -11.67 0.39 -22.66
N ILE A 25 -12.09 1.47 -23.33
CA ILE A 25 -12.94 2.50 -22.73
C ILE A 25 -14.32 1.90 -22.42
N GLU A 26 -14.80 2.08 -21.19
CA GLU A 26 -16.14 1.63 -20.80
C GLU A 26 -17.22 2.61 -21.25
N LYS A 27 -18.35 2.08 -21.73
CA LYS A 27 -19.51 2.88 -22.13
C LYS A 27 -20.68 2.61 -21.19
N ILE A 28 -21.16 3.65 -20.52
CA ILE A 28 -22.30 3.57 -19.60
C ILE A 28 -23.26 4.72 -19.96
N ASN A 29 -24.50 4.38 -20.33
CA ASN A 29 -25.54 5.34 -20.71
C ASN A 29 -25.02 6.40 -21.72
N ASP A 30 -24.47 5.96 -22.85
CA ASP A 30 -23.90 6.77 -23.94
C ASP A 30 -22.70 7.64 -23.56
N LYS A 31 -22.22 7.58 -22.34
CA LYS A 31 -20.99 8.26 -21.88
C LYS A 31 -19.81 7.32 -21.86
N LYS A 32 -18.65 7.86 -22.19
CA LYS A 32 -17.39 7.12 -22.15
C LYS A 32 -16.67 7.37 -20.83
N TYR A 33 -16.19 6.31 -20.21
CA TYR A 33 -15.46 6.35 -18.94
C TYR A 33 -14.11 5.64 -19.09
N ILE A 34 -13.11 6.15 -18.41
CA ILE A 34 -11.79 5.56 -18.26
C ILE A 34 -11.43 5.54 -16.78
N ASP A 35 -10.35 4.82 -16.46
CA ASP A 35 -9.81 4.71 -15.11
C ASP A 35 -9.65 6.09 -14.44
N GLY A 36 -10.07 6.19 -13.20
CA GLY A 36 -9.92 7.37 -12.36
C GLY A 36 -8.46 7.78 -12.12
N PHE A 37 -7.51 6.86 -12.32
CA PHE A 37 -6.08 7.10 -12.26
C PHE A 37 -5.64 8.36 -13.00
N TYR A 38 -6.20 8.63 -14.17
CA TYR A 38 -5.82 9.79 -15.00
C TYR A 38 -6.18 11.15 -14.39
N LYS A 39 -7.14 11.17 -13.47
CA LYS A 39 -7.60 12.42 -12.87
C LYS A 39 -7.27 12.50 -11.37
N ASN A 40 -7.59 11.49 -10.62
CA ASN A 40 -7.36 11.43 -9.19
C ASN A 40 -7.23 9.97 -8.73
N ASN A 41 -6.00 9.51 -8.66
CA ASN A 41 -5.69 8.12 -8.32
C ASN A 41 -6.00 7.77 -6.85
N LEU A 42 -6.01 8.77 -5.97
CA LEU A 42 -6.27 8.60 -4.55
C LEU A 42 -7.27 9.66 -4.08
N PRO A 43 -8.58 9.46 -4.28
CA PRO A 43 -9.61 10.48 -4.15
C PRO A 43 -10.03 10.73 -2.68
N ILE A 44 -9.08 11.08 -1.80
CA ILE A 44 -9.29 11.37 -0.38
C ILE A 44 -10.23 12.57 -0.21
N ASP A 45 -10.01 13.63 -0.99
CA ASP A 45 -10.84 14.82 -1.04
C ASP A 45 -12.30 14.49 -1.35
N PHE A 46 -12.52 13.57 -2.28
CA PHE A 46 -13.86 13.14 -2.65
C PHE A 46 -14.57 12.36 -1.52
N CYS A 47 -13.82 11.54 -0.79
CA CYS A 47 -14.37 10.85 0.38
C CYS A 47 -14.86 11.85 1.45
N PHE A 48 -14.06 12.88 1.75
CA PHE A 48 -14.47 13.93 2.69
C PHE A 48 -15.64 14.77 2.16
N ALA A 49 -15.67 15.09 0.88
CA ALA A 49 -16.78 15.81 0.25
C ALA A 49 -18.10 14.99 0.31
N LEU A 50 -18.03 13.68 0.39
CA LEU A 50 -19.17 12.79 0.59
C LEU A 50 -19.56 12.59 2.06
N GLY A 51 -18.85 13.23 2.99
CA GLY A 51 -19.16 13.22 4.42
C GLY A 51 -18.44 12.12 5.22
N ALA A 52 -17.32 11.58 4.72
CA ALA A 52 -16.52 10.65 5.50
C ALA A 52 -15.78 11.39 6.63
N ASP A 53 -15.86 10.90 7.87
CA ASP A 53 -15.12 11.44 9.02
C ASP A 53 -13.67 10.93 9.05
N LYS A 54 -13.44 9.71 8.56
CA LYS A 54 -12.15 9.06 8.49
C LYS A 54 -11.98 8.37 7.14
N VAL A 55 -10.76 8.36 6.62
CA VAL A 55 -10.42 7.74 5.33
C VAL A 55 -9.24 6.78 5.51
N ILE A 56 -9.36 5.58 4.97
CA ILE A 56 -8.23 4.68 4.78
C ILE A 56 -7.86 4.75 3.30
N ALA A 57 -6.70 5.31 3.00
CA ALA A 57 -6.19 5.50 1.66
C ALA A 57 -5.09 4.46 1.38
N ILE A 58 -5.29 3.63 0.36
CA ILE A 58 -4.34 2.58 -0.04
C ILE A 58 -3.70 3.01 -1.37
N ASP A 59 -2.40 3.34 -1.33
CA ASP A 59 -1.63 3.73 -2.51
C ASP A 59 -0.73 2.57 -2.96
N LEU A 60 -1.03 1.97 -4.08
CA LEU A 60 -0.23 0.87 -4.63
C LEU A 60 1.10 1.32 -5.25
N GLY A 61 1.36 2.64 -5.27
CA GLY A 61 2.64 3.19 -5.73
C GLY A 61 2.89 3.04 -7.23
N MET A 62 1.82 2.95 -8.03
CA MET A 62 1.94 2.83 -9.48
C MET A 62 2.67 4.04 -10.07
N PHE A 63 3.61 3.78 -10.98
CA PHE A 63 4.36 4.77 -11.76
C PHE A 63 5.16 5.82 -10.97
N GLY A 64 5.37 5.64 -9.66
CA GLY A 64 6.15 6.59 -8.85
C GLY A 64 5.53 8.00 -8.73
N THR A 65 4.28 8.16 -9.15
CA THR A 65 3.56 9.44 -9.08
C THR A 65 3.14 9.73 -7.65
N LYS A 66 3.34 10.98 -7.21
CA LYS A 66 2.72 11.45 -5.96
C LYS A 66 1.22 11.63 -6.20
N PRO A 67 0.35 11.27 -5.22
CA PRO A 67 -1.07 11.58 -5.30
C PRO A 67 -1.28 13.07 -5.53
N GLN A 68 -2.25 13.45 -6.36
CA GLN A 68 -2.56 14.86 -6.63
C GLN A 68 -2.84 15.66 -5.36
N ASN A 69 -3.48 15.01 -4.37
CA ASN A 69 -3.87 15.58 -3.08
C ASN A 69 -2.93 15.10 -1.97
N SER A 70 -1.60 15.07 -2.21
CA SER A 70 -0.61 14.55 -1.27
C SER A 70 -0.63 15.24 0.11
N TYR A 71 -1.11 16.48 0.19
CA TYR A 71 -1.27 17.20 1.46
C TYR A 71 -2.36 16.59 2.38
N LEU A 72 -3.29 15.81 1.82
CA LEU A 72 -4.36 15.16 2.60
C LEU A 72 -3.89 13.87 3.28
N ILE A 73 -2.79 13.26 2.85
CA ILE A 73 -2.31 12.01 3.44
C ILE A 73 -1.79 12.17 4.86
N ASP A 74 -1.38 13.38 5.24
CA ASP A 74 -0.83 13.70 6.56
C ASP A 74 -1.91 14.16 7.56
N LEU A 75 -3.18 14.19 7.15
CA LEU A 75 -4.28 14.55 8.05
C LEU A 75 -4.49 13.49 9.14
N PRO A 76 -4.82 13.89 10.39
CA PRO A 76 -4.96 12.98 11.53
C PRO A 76 -6.10 11.97 11.37
N ASN A 77 -7.07 12.25 10.51
CA ASN A 77 -8.20 11.39 10.20
C ASN A 77 -8.01 10.61 8.88
N VAL A 78 -6.80 10.59 8.32
CA VAL A 78 -6.43 9.79 7.16
C VAL A 78 -5.41 8.73 7.56
N ILE A 79 -5.73 7.48 7.31
CA ILE A 79 -4.80 6.36 7.39
C ILE A 79 -4.26 6.12 6.00
N TYR A 80 -2.98 6.45 5.78
CA TYR A 80 -2.32 6.24 4.50
C TYR A 80 -1.45 4.99 4.53
N LEU A 81 -1.82 4.01 3.71
CA LEU A 81 -1.11 2.74 3.56
C LEU A 81 -0.44 2.68 2.20
N LYS A 82 0.88 2.51 2.20
CA LYS A 82 1.68 2.34 0.99
C LYS A 82 2.64 1.17 1.17
N PRO A 83 2.75 0.26 0.18
CA PRO A 83 3.72 -0.83 0.22
C PRO A 83 5.14 -0.28 0.32
N LYS A 84 5.93 -0.85 1.23
CA LYS A 84 7.37 -0.52 1.37
C LYS A 84 8.22 -1.19 0.29
N ILE A 85 7.70 -2.25 -0.31
CA ILE A 85 8.37 -3.06 -1.33
C ILE A 85 7.65 -2.88 -2.65
N ASN A 86 8.40 -2.75 -3.72
CA ASN A 86 7.84 -2.69 -5.07
C ASN A 86 6.99 -3.94 -5.36
N LEU A 87 5.76 -3.73 -5.77
CA LEU A 87 4.79 -4.79 -6.09
C LEU A 87 5.02 -5.43 -7.46
N GLY A 88 5.93 -4.88 -8.27
CA GLY A 88 6.18 -5.30 -9.65
C GLY A 88 5.31 -4.58 -10.67
N SER A 89 5.18 -5.14 -11.86
CA SER A 89 4.34 -4.58 -12.90
C SER A 89 2.86 -4.73 -12.56
N PHE A 90 2.07 -3.67 -12.75
CA PHE A 90 0.61 -3.72 -12.57
C PHE A 90 -0.09 -4.62 -13.60
N MET A 91 0.63 -5.01 -14.65
CA MET A 91 0.14 -5.96 -15.68
C MET A 91 0.59 -7.41 -15.41
N ASP A 92 1.24 -7.68 -14.30
CA ASP A 92 1.67 -9.04 -13.96
C ASP A 92 0.57 -9.77 -13.18
N PHE A 93 -0.28 -10.46 -13.93
CA PHE A 93 -1.40 -11.22 -13.39
C PHE A 93 -1.06 -12.69 -13.06
N ARG A 94 0.22 -13.06 -12.99
CA ARG A 94 0.61 -14.41 -12.58
C ARG A 94 0.14 -14.71 -11.17
N HIS A 95 -0.40 -15.91 -10.98
CA HIS A 95 -1.02 -16.34 -9.71
C HIS A 95 -0.08 -16.15 -8.51
N GLU A 96 1.19 -16.54 -8.64
CA GLU A 96 2.19 -16.43 -7.57
C GLU A 96 2.47 -14.97 -7.18
N VAL A 97 2.51 -14.07 -8.18
CA VAL A 97 2.73 -12.64 -7.95
C VAL A 97 1.55 -12.03 -7.22
N ILE A 98 0.34 -12.32 -7.68
CA ILE A 98 -0.90 -11.83 -7.05
C ILE A 98 -0.98 -12.34 -5.61
N LYS A 99 -0.81 -13.64 -5.37
CA LYS A 99 -0.85 -14.26 -4.05
C LYS A 99 0.18 -13.61 -3.10
N LYS A 100 1.40 -13.42 -3.58
CA LYS A 100 2.48 -12.78 -2.80
C LYS A 100 2.12 -11.33 -2.46
N ASN A 101 1.56 -10.57 -3.40
CA ASN A 101 1.19 -9.17 -3.18
C ASN A 101 0.00 -9.05 -2.22
N ILE A 102 -0.98 -9.95 -2.27
CA ILE A 102 -2.07 -10.01 -1.29
C ILE A 102 -1.52 -10.26 0.12
N GLN A 103 -0.61 -11.21 0.29
CA GLN A 103 0.00 -11.48 1.59
C GLN A 103 0.80 -10.29 2.11
N ARG A 104 1.53 -9.59 1.24
CA ARG A 104 2.26 -8.36 1.59
C ARG A 104 1.32 -7.27 2.09
N GLY A 105 0.25 -7.00 1.36
CA GLY A 105 -0.74 -5.99 1.76
C GLY A 105 -1.37 -6.32 3.11
N TYR A 106 -1.70 -7.59 3.34
CA TYR A 106 -2.21 -8.06 4.62
C TYR A 106 -1.23 -7.79 5.78
N HIS A 107 0.06 -8.16 5.60
CA HIS A 107 1.09 -7.90 6.61
C HIS A 107 1.36 -6.40 6.81
N ASP A 108 1.33 -5.59 5.76
CA ASP A 108 1.55 -4.15 5.87
C ASP A 108 0.41 -3.49 6.67
N ALA A 109 -0.83 -3.90 6.45
CA ALA A 109 -1.97 -3.46 7.25
C ALA A 109 -1.82 -3.88 8.73
N GLN A 110 -1.48 -5.14 9.00
CA GLN A 110 -1.27 -5.62 10.37
C GLN A 110 -0.12 -4.87 11.08
N LYS A 111 0.96 -4.51 10.37
CA LYS A 111 2.03 -3.68 10.92
C LYS A 111 1.55 -2.28 11.26
N TYR A 112 0.71 -1.70 10.41
CA TYR A 112 0.13 -0.40 10.67
C TYR A 112 -0.73 -0.41 11.94
N PHE A 113 -1.57 -1.43 12.12
CA PHE A 113 -2.43 -1.60 13.30
C PHE A 113 -1.68 -2.21 14.50
N LYS A 114 -0.35 -2.36 14.42
CA LYS A 114 0.53 -2.88 15.49
C LYS A 114 0.27 -4.33 15.91
N GLU A 115 -0.43 -5.10 15.08
CA GLU A 115 -0.58 -6.55 15.27
C GLU A 115 0.71 -7.29 14.94
N LEU A 116 1.51 -6.74 14.03
CA LEU A 116 2.81 -7.24 13.65
C LEU A 116 3.87 -6.12 13.71
N LEU A 117 5.13 -6.50 13.88
CA LEU A 117 6.29 -5.61 13.92
C LEU A 117 7.24 -5.90 12.77
N GLY A 118 8.16 -4.95 12.54
CA GLY A 118 9.24 -5.08 11.56
C GLY A 118 9.01 -4.28 10.27
N SER A 119 10.10 -4.01 9.55
CA SER A 119 10.06 -3.27 8.27
C SER A 119 10.25 -4.19 7.07
N ILE A 120 11.35 -4.93 7.01
CA ILE A 120 11.69 -5.88 5.92
C ILE A 120 11.08 -7.24 6.25
N PHE A 121 11.33 -7.73 7.46
CA PHE A 121 10.73 -8.96 7.99
C PHE A 121 9.53 -8.65 8.86
N THR A 122 8.68 -9.64 9.10
CA THR A 122 7.46 -9.51 9.87
C THR A 122 7.53 -10.42 11.10
N PHE A 123 7.28 -9.85 12.28
CA PHE A 123 7.37 -10.54 13.56
C PHE A 123 6.10 -10.30 14.39
N TYR A 124 5.71 -11.30 15.17
CA TYR A 124 4.72 -11.08 16.21
C TYR A 124 5.32 -10.26 17.36
N PRO A 125 4.54 -9.34 17.97
CA PRO A 125 4.98 -8.66 19.19
C PRO A 125 5.32 -9.68 20.26
N SER A 126 6.53 -9.59 20.80
CA SER A 126 6.99 -10.44 21.92
C SER A 126 7.61 -9.57 22.98
N SER A 127 7.31 -9.85 24.24
CA SER A 127 7.93 -9.17 25.39
C SER A 127 9.47 -9.31 25.40
N ASN A 128 9.99 -10.36 24.77
CA ASN A 128 11.42 -10.62 24.70
C ASN A 128 12.11 -10.03 23.46
N LEU A 129 11.37 -9.38 22.56
CA LEU A 129 11.93 -8.89 21.29
C LEU A 129 13.02 -7.83 21.51
N GLN A 130 12.83 -6.94 22.47
CA GLN A 130 13.83 -5.91 22.85
C GLN A 130 15.09 -6.55 23.40
N LEU A 131 14.94 -7.55 24.26
CA LEU A 131 16.06 -8.29 24.85
C LEU A 131 16.85 -9.06 23.79
N LEU A 132 16.14 -9.70 22.85
CA LEU A 132 16.77 -10.40 21.73
C LEU A 132 17.50 -9.45 20.79
N ALA A 133 16.91 -8.29 20.49
CA ALA A 133 17.56 -7.26 19.69
C ALA A 133 18.83 -6.71 20.36
N GLN A 134 18.79 -6.46 21.68
CA GLN A 134 19.98 -6.02 22.44
C GLN A 134 21.08 -7.09 22.40
N LYS A 135 20.74 -8.36 22.64
CA LYS A 135 21.70 -9.46 22.56
C LYS A 135 22.32 -9.60 21.17
N PHE A 136 21.52 -9.44 20.12
CA PHE A 136 22.02 -9.50 18.75
C PHE A 136 22.96 -8.34 18.41
N ILE A 137 22.62 -7.13 18.81
CA ILE A 137 23.50 -5.95 18.64
C ILE A 137 24.81 -6.16 19.40
N GLN A 138 24.74 -6.64 20.64
CA GLN A 138 25.92 -6.93 21.43
C GLN A 138 26.81 -7.99 20.77
N TYR A 139 26.24 -9.06 20.23
CA TYR A 139 26.95 -10.08 19.47
C TYR A 139 27.68 -9.49 18.25
N LEU A 140 27.01 -8.63 17.47
CA LEU A 140 27.61 -7.99 16.29
C LEU A 140 28.80 -7.09 16.69
N VAL A 141 28.64 -6.28 17.74
CA VAL A 141 29.70 -5.40 18.23
C VAL A 141 30.91 -6.19 18.73
N THR A 142 30.68 -7.32 19.43
CA THR A 142 31.75 -8.17 19.94
C THR A 142 32.54 -8.81 18.79
N ASN A 143 31.87 -9.33 17.78
CA ASN A 143 32.51 -9.97 16.64
C ASN A 143 33.30 -8.97 15.77
N GLN A 144 32.78 -7.76 15.55
CA GLN A 144 33.52 -6.71 14.85
C GLN A 144 34.82 -6.33 15.59
N ASN A 145 34.78 -6.31 16.91
CA ASN A 145 35.98 -6.01 17.72
C ASN A 145 37.03 -7.14 17.65
N GLU A 146 36.61 -8.39 17.53
CA GLU A 146 37.53 -9.53 17.35
C GLU A 146 38.16 -9.54 15.94
N GLU A 147 37.40 -9.28 14.91
CA GLU A 147 37.93 -9.14 13.53
C GLU A 147 38.95 -8.01 13.42
N ASN A 148 38.65 -6.84 14.02
CA ASN A 148 39.57 -5.71 14.02
C ASN A 148 40.86 -5.98 14.81
N LYS A 149 40.83 -6.78 15.88
CA LYS A 149 42.03 -7.21 16.64
C LYS A 149 42.87 -8.20 15.84
N THR A 150 42.26 -8.98 14.96
CA THR A 150 42.96 -9.96 14.12
C THR A 150 43.66 -9.29 12.93
N LEU A 151 43.11 -8.17 12.43
CA LEU A 151 43.68 -7.38 11.33
C LEU A 151 44.85 -6.46 11.76
N MET A 152 45.00 -6.22 13.07
CA MET A 152 46.05 -5.36 13.64
C MET A 152 47.30 -6.18 14.15
N LYS A 153 47.34 -7.49 13.93
CA LYS A 153 48.50 -8.36 14.18
C LYS A 153 49.16 -8.76 12.85
#